data_edbf1c5ec83491a961e678ceb462e0a4
#
_entry.id   edbf1c5ec83491a961e678ceb462e0a4
#
_cell.length_a   1.000
_cell.length_b   1.000
_cell.length_c   1.000
_cell.angle_alpha   90.00
_cell.angle_beta   90.00
_cell.angle_gamma   90.00
#
_symmetry.space_group_name_H-M   'P 1'
#
loop_
_entity.id
_entity.type
_entity.pdbx_description
1 polymer ?
#
loop_
_entity_poly.entity_id
_entity_poly.type
_entity_poly.pdbx_seq_one_letter_code
_entity_poly.pdbx_strand_id
1 'polypeptide(L)'
;MMRLFNNKNKKAIAFVDYEYWFYSCKERFNLFPNLQRWKDEIAKRFELKDIIVFGDFSHENIAGDLHKVRAITNTVIETSNTFMRKKKDMTDFIMLDYIYQAIERQKGIDTYILFTGDGH
;
A
#
# COMPACT_ATOMS: atom_id res chain seq x y z
N MET A 1 10.74 20.81 14.32
CA MET A 1 10.86 19.91 13.44
C MET A 1 9.65 19.10 13.15
N MET A 2 8.86 18.84 14.10
CA MET A 2 7.71 18.01 13.85
C MET A 2 6.76 18.61 12.87
N ARG A 3 6.60 19.91 12.86
CA ARG A 3 5.69 20.51 11.91
C ARG A 3 6.13 20.33 10.47
N LEU A 4 7.39 19.98 10.26
CA LEU A 4 7.83 19.67 8.92
C LEU A 4 7.08 18.49 8.35
N PHE A 5 6.59 17.64 9.23
CA PHE A 5 5.91 16.42 8.82
C PHE A 5 4.41 16.52 8.98
N ASN A 6 3.91 17.70 9.36
CA ASN A 6 2.50 17.88 9.53
C ASN A 6 1.94 18.62 8.31
N ASN A 7 1.66 17.85 7.26
CA ASN A 7 1.21 18.38 5.99
C ASN A 7 -0.24 18.07 5.74
N LYS A 8 -1.11 18.41 6.69
CA LYS A 8 -2.52 18.07 6.57
C LYS A 8 -3.21 18.75 5.37
N ASN A 9 -2.64 19.83 4.88
CA ASN A 9 -3.18 20.46 3.70
C ASN A 9 -2.78 19.76 2.42
N LYS A 10 -1.80 18.89 2.50
CA LYS A 10 -1.34 18.16 1.33
C LYS A 10 -2.13 16.87 1.17
N LYS A 11 -2.64 16.69 -0.03
CA LYS A 11 -3.44 15.52 -0.36
C LYS A 11 -2.54 14.40 -0.82
N ALA A 12 -2.71 13.24 -0.23
CA ALA A 12 -1.84 12.12 -0.47
C ALA A 12 -2.61 10.87 -0.87
N ILE A 13 -1.97 10.05 -1.69
CA ILE A 13 -2.42 8.70 -2.00
C ILE A 13 -1.29 7.75 -1.62
N ALA A 14 -1.63 6.66 -0.94
CA ALA A 14 -0.65 5.67 -0.54
C ALA A 14 -0.80 4.41 -1.37
N PHE A 15 0.33 3.84 -1.77
CA PHE A 15 0.40 2.58 -2.49
C PHE A 15 1.17 1.59 -1.63
N VAL A 16 0.52 0.49 -1.28
CA VAL A 16 1.07 -0.46 -0.32
C VAL A 16 1.21 -1.84 -0.97
N ASP A 17 2.43 -2.35 -0.98
CA ASP A 17 2.69 -3.75 -1.33
C ASP A 17 2.51 -4.56 -0.05
N TYR A 18 1.36 -5.22 0.07
CA TYR A 18 0.98 -5.87 1.32
C TYR A 18 1.88 -7.05 1.66
N GLU A 19 2.28 -7.82 0.64
CA GLU A 19 3.14 -8.96 0.89
C GLU A 19 4.49 -8.54 1.44
N TYR A 20 5.08 -7.54 0.83
CA TYR A 20 6.34 -7.02 1.31
C TYR A 20 6.21 -6.53 2.76
N TRP A 21 5.16 -5.78 3.03
CA TRP A 21 4.95 -5.23 4.36
C TRP A 21 4.75 -6.35 5.38
N PHE A 22 3.91 -7.33 5.04
CA PHE A 22 3.64 -8.47 5.93
C PHE A 22 4.92 -9.20 6.30
N TYR A 23 5.70 -9.59 5.29
CA TYR A 23 6.90 -10.36 5.55
C TYR A 23 8.00 -9.55 6.21
N SER A 24 8.10 -8.27 5.89
CA SER A 24 9.06 -7.40 6.55
C SER A 24 8.77 -7.25 8.04
N CYS A 25 7.51 -7.05 8.38
CA CYS A 25 7.14 -6.94 9.79
C CYS A 25 7.39 -8.23 10.53
N LYS A 26 7.05 -9.35 9.91
CA LYS A 26 7.23 -10.65 10.55
C LYS A 26 8.70 -10.98 10.74
N GLU A 27 9.52 -10.75 9.73
CA GLU A 27 10.92 -11.11 9.80
C GLU A 27 11.73 -10.20 10.71
N ARG A 28 11.46 -8.90 10.65
CA ARG A 28 12.26 -7.94 11.39
C ARG A 28 11.81 -7.75 12.82
N PHE A 29 10.50 -7.80 13.05
CA PHE A 29 9.94 -7.44 14.34
C PHE A 29 9.08 -8.54 14.94
N ASN A 30 8.87 -9.63 14.24
CA ASN A 30 7.98 -10.72 14.65
C ASN A 30 6.57 -10.18 14.97
N LEU A 31 6.12 -9.24 14.18
CA LEU A 31 4.82 -8.60 14.33
C LEU A 31 4.04 -8.73 13.04
N PHE A 32 2.73 -8.58 13.16
CA PHE A 32 1.87 -8.52 11.99
C PHE A 32 1.56 -7.08 11.63
N PRO A 33 1.41 -6.76 10.33
CA PRO A 33 1.07 -5.40 9.94
C PRO A 33 -0.28 -5.00 10.52
N ASN A 34 -0.38 -3.75 10.91
CA ASN A 34 -1.65 -3.17 11.34
C ASN A 34 -1.96 -1.99 10.43
N LEU A 35 -2.73 -2.26 9.40
CA LEU A 35 -3.01 -1.25 8.38
C LEU A 35 -3.81 -0.08 8.94
N GLN A 36 -4.75 -0.35 9.86
CA GLN A 36 -5.54 0.71 10.46
C GLN A 36 -4.65 1.69 11.22
N ARG A 37 -3.72 1.17 11.99
CA ARG A 37 -2.81 2.02 12.75
C ARG A 37 -1.91 2.84 11.83
N TRP A 38 -1.41 2.21 10.79
CA TRP A 38 -0.58 2.91 9.81
C TRP A 38 -1.35 4.01 9.11
N LYS A 39 -2.60 3.72 8.73
CA LYS A 39 -3.48 4.69 8.12
C LYS A 39 -3.70 5.88 9.04
N ASP A 40 -3.95 5.61 10.32
CA ASP A 40 -4.18 6.66 11.30
C ASP A 40 -2.96 7.56 11.46
N GLU A 41 -1.77 6.97 11.45
CA GLU A 41 -0.55 7.74 11.57
C GLU A 41 -0.32 8.63 10.37
N ILE A 42 -0.55 8.11 9.18
CA ILE A 42 -0.38 8.90 7.95
C ILE A 42 -1.44 10.01 7.90
N ALA A 43 -2.65 9.72 8.33
CA ALA A 43 -3.73 10.70 8.30
C ALA A 43 -3.48 11.88 9.25
N LYS A 44 -2.59 11.72 10.21
CA LYS A 44 -2.19 12.84 11.06
C LYS A 44 -1.31 13.84 10.32
N ARG A 45 -0.66 13.41 9.26
CA ARG A 45 0.32 14.21 8.54
C ARG A 45 -0.16 14.71 7.20
N PHE A 46 -1.08 14.00 6.58
CA PHE A 46 -1.59 14.31 5.25
C PHE A 46 -3.09 14.17 5.23
N GLU A 47 -3.70 14.82 4.27
CA GLU A 47 -5.08 14.52 3.93
C GLU A 47 -5.05 13.29 3.02
N LEU A 48 -5.25 12.13 3.60
CA LEU A 48 -5.13 10.87 2.88
C LEU A 48 -6.40 10.62 2.08
N LYS A 49 -6.27 10.71 0.77
CA LYS A 49 -7.43 10.57 -0.13
C LYS A 49 -7.74 9.12 -0.43
N ASP A 50 -6.73 8.27 -0.50
CA ASP A 50 -6.94 6.86 -0.76
C ASP A 50 -5.72 6.06 -0.35
N ILE A 51 -5.95 4.79 -0.05
CA ILE A 51 -4.89 3.81 0.15
C ILE A 51 -5.17 2.69 -0.84
N ILE A 52 -4.23 2.42 -1.71
CA ILE A 52 -4.36 1.36 -2.69
C ILE A 52 -3.44 0.23 -2.27
N VAL A 53 -4.03 -0.91 -1.94
CA VAL A 53 -3.29 -2.05 -1.42
C VAL A 53 -3.18 -3.10 -2.51
N PHE A 54 -1.96 -3.56 -2.76
CA PHE A 54 -1.67 -4.57 -3.76
C PHE A 54 -1.17 -5.82 -3.06
N GLY A 55 -1.64 -6.97 -3.48
CA GLY A 55 -1.16 -8.22 -2.91
C GLY A 55 -1.79 -9.42 -3.55
N ASP A 56 -1.07 -10.53 -3.47
CA ASP A 56 -1.58 -11.82 -3.88
C ASP A 56 -2.14 -12.52 -2.65
N PHE A 57 -3.41 -12.29 -2.38
CA PHE A 57 -4.07 -12.83 -1.21
C PHE A 57 -4.48 -14.30 -1.37
N SER A 58 -4.03 -14.94 -2.45
CA SER A 58 -4.19 -16.39 -2.57
C SER A 58 -3.18 -17.15 -1.70
N HIS A 59 -2.10 -16.48 -1.27
CA HIS A 59 -1.16 -17.10 -0.33
C HIS A 59 -1.82 -17.31 1.03
N GLU A 60 -1.68 -18.52 1.57
CA GLU A 60 -2.38 -18.84 2.80
C GLU A 60 -1.93 -18.00 3.99
N ASN A 61 -0.71 -17.50 3.98
CA ASN A 61 -0.22 -16.67 5.08
C ASN A 61 -0.94 -15.34 5.20
N ILE A 62 -1.42 -14.80 4.10
CA ILE A 62 -2.09 -13.50 4.10
C ILE A 62 -3.53 -13.56 3.61
N ALA A 63 -4.00 -14.74 3.21
CA ALA A 63 -5.36 -14.86 2.69
C ALA A 63 -6.41 -14.39 3.70
N GLY A 64 -6.19 -14.67 4.97
CA GLY A 64 -7.12 -14.27 6.02
C GLY A 64 -7.15 -12.78 6.27
N ASP A 65 -6.17 -12.04 5.76
CA ASP A 65 -6.09 -10.60 6.00
C ASP A 65 -6.92 -9.80 5.00
N LEU A 66 -7.37 -10.43 3.92
CA LEU A 66 -8.05 -9.68 2.86
C LEU A 66 -9.27 -8.93 3.35
N HIS A 67 -10.11 -9.57 4.15
CA HIS A 67 -11.30 -8.88 4.64
C HIS A 67 -10.97 -7.77 5.61
N LYS A 68 -9.87 -7.91 6.34
CA LYS A 68 -9.43 -6.85 7.25
C LYS A 68 -8.95 -5.64 6.45
N VAL A 69 -8.24 -5.89 5.37
CA VAL A 69 -7.76 -4.83 4.50
C VAL A 69 -8.95 -4.12 3.85
N ARG A 70 -9.92 -4.88 3.38
CA ARG A 70 -11.11 -4.31 2.75
C ARG A 70 -11.97 -3.50 3.69
N ALA A 71 -11.88 -3.76 4.98
CA ALA A 71 -12.58 -2.95 5.97
C ALA A 71 -11.93 -1.58 6.16
N ILE A 72 -10.68 -1.43 5.77
CA ILE A 72 -9.94 -0.20 5.95
C ILE A 72 -9.90 0.63 4.67
N THR A 73 -9.80 -0.03 3.53
CA THR A 73 -9.78 0.66 2.24
C THR A 73 -10.63 -0.09 1.23
N ASN A 74 -11.24 0.67 0.34
CA ASN A 74 -12.03 0.08 -0.73
C ASN A 74 -11.19 -0.29 -1.95
N THR A 75 -9.95 0.13 -2.00
CA THR A 75 -9.13 -0.05 -3.18
C THR A 75 -8.08 -1.13 -2.93
N VAL A 76 -8.46 -2.36 -3.22
CA VAL A 76 -7.57 -3.51 -3.08
C VAL A 76 -7.40 -4.14 -4.46
N ILE A 77 -6.15 -4.24 -4.89
CA ILE A 77 -5.81 -4.84 -6.18
C ILE A 77 -5.18 -6.20 -5.91
N GLU A 78 -5.91 -7.25 -6.20
CA GLU A 78 -5.41 -8.60 -6.03
C GLU A 78 -4.53 -8.95 -7.22
N THR A 79 -3.30 -9.29 -6.94
CA THR A 79 -2.31 -9.53 -7.98
C THR A 79 -2.08 -10.99 -8.26
N SER A 80 -2.95 -11.86 -7.76
CA SER A 80 -2.86 -13.27 -8.05
C SER A 80 -3.13 -13.49 -9.53
N ASN A 81 -2.15 -14.04 -10.21
CA ASN A 81 -2.29 -14.31 -11.63
C ASN A 81 -1.56 -15.60 -11.94
N THR A 82 -2.35 -16.62 -12.20
CA THR A 82 -1.79 -17.97 -12.42
C THR A 82 -1.02 -18.10 -13.72
N PHE A 83 -1.18 -17.15 -14.63
CA PHE A 83 -0.48 -17.20 -15.90
C PHE A 83 0.96 -16.72 -15.81
N MET A 84 1.29 -16.00 -14.78
CA MET A 84 2.61 -15.39 -14.68
C MET A 84 3.53 -16.28 -13.85
N ARG A 85 4.72 -16.47 -14.37
CA ARG A 85 5.69 -17.29 -13.66
C ARG A 85 6.24 -16.61 -12.42
N LYS A 86 6.43 -15.30 -12.50
CA LYS A 86 7.03 -14.54 -11.43
C LYS A 86 6.01 -13.58 -10.86
N LYS A 87 5.26 -14.08 -9.91
CA LYS A 87 4.20 -13.28 -9.30
C LYS A 87 4.72 -12.02 -8.66
N LYS A 88 5.91 -12.09 -8.10
CA LYS A 88 6.51 -10.95 -7.43
C LYS A 88 6.74 -9.81 -8.43
N ASP A 89 7.29 -10.16 -9.59
CA ASP A 89 7.52 -9.15 -10.62
C ASP A 89 6.21 -8.58 -11.11
N MET A 90 5.18 -9.43 -11.17
CA MET A 90 3.87 -8.99 -11.63
C MET A 90 3.26 -7.95 -10.71
N THR A 91 3.40 -8.13 -9.41
CA THR A 91 2.90 -7.14 -8.46
C THR A 91 3.57 -5.79 -8.68
N ASP A 92 4.89 -5.80 -8.88
CA ASP A 92 5.63 -4.56 -9.13
C ASP A 92 5.15 -3.85 -10.38
N PHE A 93 4.93 -4.58 -11.46
CA PHE A 93 4.43 -3.98 -12.70
C PHE A 93 3.04 -3.41 -12.53
N ILE A 94 2.17 -4.11 -11.83
CA ILE A 94 0.82 -3.64 -11.59
C ILE A 94 0.84 -2.37 -10.76
N MET A 95 1.68 -2.32 -9.72
CA MET A 95 1.81 -1.13 -8.90
C MET A 95 2.30 0.06 -9.73
N LEU A 96 3.32 -0.15 -10.54
CA LEU A 96 3.85 0.93 -11.37
C LEU A 96 2.79 1.48 -12.31
N ASP A 97 2.01 0.61 -12.92
CA ASP A 97 0.96 1.03 -13.82
C ASP A 97 -0.08 1.89 -13.11
N TYR A 98 -0.49 1.48 -11.91
CA TYR A 98 -1.44 2.25 -11.13
C TYR A 98 -0.87 3.59 -10.70
N ILE A 99 0.40 3.62 -10.34
CA ILE A 99 1.05 4.87 -9.95
C ILE A 99 1.07 5.84 -11.12
N TYR A 100 1.44 5.38 -12.31
CA TYR A 100 1.43 6.24 -13.48
C TYR A 100 0.04 6.76 -13.79
N GLN A 101 -0.96 5.91 -13.71
CA GLN A 101 -2.32 6.33 -13.96
C GLN A 101 -2.80 7.36 -12.93
N ALA A 102 -2.43 7.17 -11.68
CA ALA A 102 -2.79 8.12 -10.64
C ALA A 102 -2.17 9.47 -10.87
N ILE A 103 -0.90 9.49 -11.25
CA ILE A 103 -0.20 10.74 -11.51
C ILE A 103 -0.87 11.49 -12.66
N GLU A 104 -1.28 10.77 -13.70
CA GLU A 104 -1.87 11.41 -14.86
C GLU A 104 -3.31 11.87 -14.64
N ARG A 105 -4.08 11.08 -13.90
CA ARG A 105 -5.52 11.28 -13.82
C ARG A 105 -6.01 12.00 -12.58
N GLN A 106 -5.31 11.82 -11.47
CA GLN A 106 -5.78 12.38 -10.21
C GLN A 106 -5.10 13.71 -9.94
N LYS A 107 -5.74 14.75 -10.39
CA LYS A 107 -5.23 16.09 -10.15
C LYS A 107 -5.53 16.51 -8.74
N GLY A 108 -4.70 17.36 -8.20
CA GLY A 108 -4.87 17.84 -6.85
C GLY A 108 -4.20 16.98 -5.80
N ILE A 109 -3.51 15.91 -6.21
CA ILE A 109 -2.73 15.09 -5.29
C ILE A 109 -1.31 15.65 -5.22
N ASP A 110 -0.87 15.97 -4.02
CA ASP A 110 0.43 16.57 -3.80
C ASP A 110 1.52 15.56 -3.49
N THR A 111 1.15 14.41 -2.95
CA THR A 111 2.11 13.48 -2.41
C THR A 111 1.70 12.05 -2.71
N TYR A 112 2.65 11.24 -3.11
CA TYR A 112 2.45 9.81 -3.33
C TYR A 112 3.34 9.06 -2.36
N ILE A 113 2.73 8.23 -1.51
CA ILE A 113 3.45 7.49 -0.49
C ILE A 113 3.58 6.05 -0.96
N LEU A 114 4.82 5.58 -1.09
CA LEU A 114 5.08 4.23 -1.56
C LEU A 114 5.58 3.37 -0.41
N PHE A 115 4.92 2.26 -0.20
CA PHE A 115 5.33 1.29 0.80
C PHE A 115 5.64 -0.02 0.07
N THR A 116 6.88 -0.14 -0.39
CA THR A 116 7.29 -1.27 -1.19
C THR A 116 8.73 -1.64 -0.89
N GLY A 117 9.05 -2.91 -1.07
CA GLY A 117 10.38 -3.41 -0.79
C GLY A 117 11.39 -3.17 -1.87
N ASP A 118 10.94 -2.73 -3.02
CA ASP A 118 11.83 -2.54 -4.14
C ASP A 118 12.34 -1.13 -4.28
N GLY A 119 12.09 -0.33 -3.28
CA GLY A 119 12.57 1.04 -3.30
C GLY A 119 14.02 1.21 -2.93
N HIS A 120 14.69 0.13 -2.71
CA HIS A 120 16.09 0.21 -2.30
C HIS A 120 17.01 0.49 -3.45
#